data_896f0fa0fa8a97c6ac7bd1dc7fc8962c
#
_entry.id   896f0fa0fa8a97c6ac7bd1dc7fc8962c
#
_cell.length_a   1.000
_cell.length_b   1.000
_cell.length_c   1.000
_cell.angle_alpha   90.00
_cell.angle_beta   90.00
_cell.angle_gamma   90.00
#
_symmetry.space_group_name_H-M   'P 1'
#
loop_
_entity.id
_entity.type
_entity.pdbx_description
1 polymer ?
#
loop_
_entity_poly.entity_id
_entity_poly.type
_entity_poly.pdbx_seq_one_letter_code
_entity_poly.pdbx_strand_id
1 'polypeptide(L)'
;MHDRDGEALGKKVAFAKTELMPWFDELSRRNPFPNASEQIDLVVGVWSPVWSTIPFQDIFPGRIHEQSYQIFQANGYYANMARYAPGKLPLLKQFIEKLVAYDFMILQKFEVRSEQWFIQNIGIQQGFRLNLSPLSSEKAQAWFESAVQKQLAKGEANTTPDFQKLDRSTAKKYEKIFQATAQLQHLYIDRDFRLVKTQRAAKQRPSYTIAVRKASTNLITGISN
;
A
#
# COMPACT_ATOMS: atom_id res chain seq x y z
N MET A 1 -16.77 -6.69 -15.43
CA MET A 1 -16.20 -7.26 -14.20
C MET A 1 -16.62 -6.38 -13.05
N HIS A 2 -17.28 -6.89 -12.02
CA HIS A 2 -17.72 -6.07 -10.91
C HIS A 2 -16.49 -5.73 -10.05
N ASP A 3 -16.23 -4.43 -9.82
CA ASP A 3 -15.11 -3.98 -8.97
C ASP A 3 -15.45 -4.22 -7.49
N ARG A 4 -15.06 -5.40 -7.00
CA ARG A 4 -15.29 -5.78 -5.61
C ARG A 4 -14.39 -5.05 -4.61
N ASP A 5 -13.33 -4.38 -5.06
CA ASP A 5 -12.48 -3.60 -4.14
C ASP A 5 -13.18 -2.30 -3.69
N GLY A 6 -14.12 -1.78 -4.49
CA GLY A 6 -15.00 -0.66 -4.11
C GLY A 6 -16.14 -1.02 -3.15
N GLU A 7 -16.36 -2.30 -2.83
CA GLU A 7 -17.40 -2.73 -1.91
C GLU A 7 -17.09 -2.32 -0.45
N ALA A 8 -18.14 -2.14 0.35
CA ALA A 8 -18.01 -1.88 1.78
C ALA A 8 -17.19 -3.00 2.48
N LEU A 9 -16.32 -2.62 3.43
CA LEU A 9 -15.41 -3.55 4.11
C LEU A 9 -16.12 -4.80 4.65
N GLY A 10 -17.31 -4.64 5.26
CA GLY A 10 -18.07 -5.78 5.78
C GLY A 10 -18.44 -6.81 4.72
N LYS A 11 -18.80 -6.36 3.50
CA LYS A 11 -19.08 -7.24 2.37
C LYS A 11 -17.82 -7.94 1.88
N LYS A 12 -16.72 -7.23 1.74
CA LYS A 12 -15.41 -7.80 1.37
C LYS A 12 -14.97 -8.88 2.38
N VAL A 13 -15.14 -8.62 3.67
CA VAL A 13 -14.79 -9.57 4.74
C VAL A 13 -15.67 -10.81 4.69
N ALA A 14 -16.97 -10.65 4.52
CA ALA A 14 -17.88 -11.77 4.39
C ALA A 14 -17.52 -12.61 3.16
N PHE A 15 -17.34 -11.99 2.02
CA PHE A 15 -16.93 -12.65 0.78
C PHE A 15 -15.60 -13.39 0.91
N ALA A 16 -14.61 -12.79 1.57
CA ALA A 16 -13.34 -13.47 1.84
C ALA A 16 -13.58 -14.78 2.63
N LYS A 17 -14.40 -14.70 3.69
CA LYS A 17 -14.66 -15.83 4.59
C LYS A 17 -15.42 -16.95 3.91
N THR A 18 -16.44 -16.63 3.08
CA THR A 18 -17.32 -17.64 2.47
C THR A 18 -16.77 -18.19 1.16
N GLU A 19 -16.12 -17.36 0.35
CA GLU A 19 -15.77 -17.72 -1.03
C GLU A 19 -14.27 -17.85 -1.26
N LEU A 20 -13.44 -16.98 -0.62
CA LEU A 20 -12.03 -16.91 -0.99
C LEU A 20 -11.11 -17.75 -0.10
N MET A 21 -11.48 -18.05 1.15
CA MET A 21 -10.60 -18.79 2.07
C MET A 21 -10.12 -20.13 1.50
N PRO A 22 -10.97 -20.98 0.87
CA PRO A 22 -10.47 -22.22 0.28
C PRO A 22 -9.40 -22.00 -0.79
N TRP A 23 -9.54 -20.94 -1.59
CA TRP A 23 -8.55 -20.56 -2.61
C TRP A 23 -7.28 -19.98 -2.00
N PHE A 24 -7.39 -19.22 -0.91
CA PHE A 24 -6.22 -18.71 -0.19
C PHE A 24 -5.40 -19.85 0.43
N ASP A 25 -6.08 -20.85 1.00
CA ASP A 25 -5.44 -22.04 1.55
C ASP A 25 -4.76 -22.86 0.45
N GLU A 26 -5.40 -23.01 -0.71
CA GLU A 26 -4.81 -23.70 -1.88
C GLU A 26 -3.60 -22.96 -2.43
N LEU A 27 -3.69 -21.64 -2.61
CA LEU A 27 -2.55 -20.82 -3.02
C LEU A 27 -1.40 -20.93 -2.03
N SER A 28 -1.71 -20.89 -0.72
CA SER A 28 -0.68 -21.02 0.32
C SER A 28 0.08 -22.35 0.24
N ARG A 29 -0.63 -23.44 -0.05
CA ARG A 29 0.00 -24.76 -0.26
C ARG A 29 0.87 -24.84 -1.51
N ARG A 30 0.52 -24.05 -2.54
CA ARG A 30 1.25 -23.98 -3.82
C ARG A 30 2.26 -22.86 -3.88
N ASN A 31 2.52 -22.16 -2.78
CA ASN A 31 3.47 -21.05 -2.78
C ASN A 31 4.87 -21.55 -3.19
N PRO A 32 5.43 -21.10 -4.33
CA PRO A 32 6.73 -21.55 -4.78
C PRO A 32 7.89 -21.09 -3.90
N PHE A 33 7.65 -20.06 -3.07
CA PHE A 33 8.62 -19.46 -2.16
C PHE A 33 8.05 -19.40 -0.73
N PRO A 34 8.00 -20.51 0.00
CA PRO A 34 7.38 -20.57 1.32
C PRO A 34 8.18 -19.83 2.40
N ASN A 35 9.49 -19.70 2.24
CA ASN A 35 10.36 -19.05 3.22
C ASN A 35 10.40 -17.53 2.99
N ALA A 36 10.25 -16.74 4.05
CA ALA A 36 10.18 -15.29 3.94
C ALA A 36 11.51 -14.68 3.43
N SER A 37 12.64 -15.29 3.75
CA SER A 37 13.97 -14.89 3.26
C SER A 37 14.10 -14.97 1.74
N GLU A 38 13.49 -15.97 1.09
CA GLU A 38 13.50 -16.16 -0.36
C GLU A 38 12.61 -15.14 -1.10
N GLN A 39 11.69 -14.52 -0.38
CA GLN A 39 10.71 -13.59 -0.95
C GLN A 39 11.23 -12.15 -1.09
N ILE A 40 12.37 -11.81 -0.45
CA ILE A 40 12.87 -10.43 -0.36
C ILE A 40 13.10 -9.84 -1.76
N ASP A 41 13.83 -10.55 -2.62
CA ASP A 41 14.12 -10.08 -3.97
C ASP A 41 12.87 -10.07 -4.87
N LEU A 42 11.94 -11.02 -4.61
CA LEU A 42 10.69 -11.09 -5.34
C LEU A 42 9.75 -9.94 -5.02
N VAL A 43 9.75 -9.44 -3.78
CA VAL A 43 8.82 -8.37 -3.40
C VAL A 43 9.26 -7.01 -3.93
N VAL A 44 10.55 -6.82 -4.20
CA VAL A 44 11.09 -5.53 -4.70
C VAL A 44 10.41 -5.13 -6.00
N GLY A 45 10.00 -3.85 -6.07
CA GLY A 45 9.32 -3.25 -7.21
C GLY A 45 7.96 -2.64 -6.86
N VAL A 46 7.17 -2.38 -7.89
CA VAL A 46 5.87 -1.69 -7.79
C VAL A 46 4.73 -2.69 -7.94
N TRP A 47 3.83 -2.66 -6.98
CA TRP A 47 2.65 -3.51 -6.93
C TRP A 47 1.39 -2.65 -6.87
N SER A 48 0.35 -3.07 -7.58
CA SER A 48 -0.99 -2.50 -7.52
C SER A 48 -1.89 -3.39 -6.69
N PRO A 49 -2.40 -2.95 -5.52
CA PRO A 49 -3.42 -3.70 -4.79
C PRO A 49 -4.72 -3.69 -5.60
N VAL A 50 -5.22 -4.87 -5.95
CA VAL A 50 -6.45 -5.04 -6.73
C VAL A 50 -7.65 -5.41 -5.86
N TRP A 51 -7.40 -5.87 -4.64
CA TRP A 51 -8.43 -6.15 -3.66
C TRP A 51 -7.85 -6.25 -2.25
N SER A 52 -8.59 -5.78 -1.22
CA SER A 52 -8.12 -5.86 0.15
C SER A 52 -9.25 -5.81 1.19
N THR A 53 -9.02 -6.47 2.33
CA THR A 53 -9.85 -6.37 3.53
C THR A 53 -9.19 -5.59 4.67
N ILE A 54 -8.16 -4.78 4.38
CA ILE A 54 -7.52 -3.91 5.37
C ILE A 54 -8.50 -2.79 5.76
N PRO A 55 -8.82 -2.61 7.06
CA PRO A 55 -9.85 -1.66 7.50
C PRO A 55 -9.57 -0.20 7.17
N PHE A 56 -8.30 0.15 7.00
CA PHE A 56 -7.83 1.52 6.79
C PHE A 56 -7.24 1.73 5.40
N GLN A 57 -7.57 0.87 4.44
CA GLN A 57 -7.14 1.04 3.07
C GLN A 57 -7.82 2.28 2.46
N ASP A 58 -9.09 2.49 2.80
CA ASP A 58 -9.88 3.65 2.39
C ASP A 58 -9.89 4.69 3.52
N ILE A 59 -8.72 5.28 3.81
CA ILE A 59 -8.52 6.27 4.87
C ILE A 59 -9.39 7.50 4.63
N PHE A 60 -9.47 7.89 3.38
CA PHE A 60 -10.34 8.96 2.89
C PHE A 60 -11.34 8.39 1.89
N PRO A 61 -12.54 8.97 1.78
CA PRO A 61 -13.46 8.62 0.71
C PRO A 61 -12.85 9.04 -0.65
N GLY A 62 -13.17 8.28 -1.70
CA GLY A 62 -12.78 8.62 -3.06
C GLY A 62 -11.37 8.15 -3.46
N ARG A 63 -10.85 7.07 -2.88
CA ARG A 63 -9.63 6.44 -3.35
C ARG A 63 -9.77 6.01 -4.82
N ILE A 64 -8.76 6.33 -5.62
CA ILE A 64 -8.65 5.91 -7.01
C ILE A 64 -7.81 4.64 -7.05
N HIS A 65 -8.46 3.49 -7.29
CA HIS A 65 -7.85 2.17 -7.17
C HIS A 65 -6.66 1.99 -8.12
N GLU A 66 -6.80 2.41 -9.38
CA GLU A 66 -5.77 2.33 -10.42
C GLU A 66 -4.55 3.23 -10.13
N GLN A 67 -4.70 4.17 -9.19
CA GLN A 67 -3.65 5.09 -8.72
C GLN A 67 -3.24 4.79 -7.28
N SER A 68 -3.29 3.51 -6.90
CA SER A 68 -2.86 3.00 -5.61
C SER A 68 -1.71 2.03 -5.81
N TYR A 69 -0.64 2.21 -5.02
CA TYR A 69 0.61 1.47 -5.21
C TYR A 69 1.18 1.01 -3.87
N GLN A 70 1.86 -0.12 -3.93
CA GLN A 70 2.73 -0.64 -2.88
C GLN A 70 4.12 -0.77 -3.50
N ILE A 71 5.13 -0.05 -2.97
CA ILE A 71 6.47 0.02 -3.56
C ILE A 71 7.47 -0.48 -2.53
N PHE A 72 8.28 -1.46 -2.93
CA PHE A 72 9.34 -2.03 -2.10
C PHE A 72 10.70 -1.78 -2.71
N GLN A 73 11.68 -1.39 -1.89
CA GLN A 73 13.09 -1.28 -2.27
C GLN A 73 13.94 -2.31 -1.53
N ALA A 74 15.03 -2.75 -2.14
CA ALA A 74 15.95 -3.74 -1.57
C ALA A 74 16.60 -3.30 -0.24
N ASN A 75 16.67 -1.98 0.00
CA ASN A 75 17.19 -1.40 1.25
C ASN A 75 16.22 -1.46 2.44
N GLY A 76 15.13 -2.21 2.36
CA GLY A 76 14.17 -2.39 3.43
C GLY A 76 13.11 -1.29 3.56
N TYR A 77 13.08 -0.32 2.64
CA TYR A 77 12.01 0.67 2.61
C TYR A 77 10.80 0.19 1.79
N TYR A 78 9.64 0.57 2.25
CA TYR A 78 8.35 0.21 1.68
C TYR A 78 7.39 1.40 1.76
N ALA A 79 6.51 1.56 0.80
CA ALA A 79 5.43 2.53 0.85
C ALA A 79 4.09 1.96 0.42
N ASN A 80 3.04 2.38 1.12
CA ASN A 80 1.66 2.32 0.64
C ASN A 80 1.24 3.72 0.19
N MET A 81 0.79 3.83 -1.04
CA MET A 81 0.40 5.10 -1.65
C MET A 81 -0.97 5.00 -2.29
N ALA A 82 -1.71 6.10 -2.25
CA ALA A 82 -2.96 6.22 -2.99
C ALA A 82 -3.26 7.68 -3.32
N ARG A 83 -3.92 7.89 -4.45
CA ARG A 83 -4.58 9.13 -4.81
C ARG A 83 -6.05 9.06 -4.46
N TYR A 84 -6.56 10.15 -3.92
CA TYR A 84 -7.96 10.35 -3.58
C TYR A 84 -8.53 11.51 -4.37
N ALA A 85 -9.74 11.34 -4.93
CA ALA A 85 -10.54 12.44 -5.41
C ALA A 85 -11.25 13.11 -4.22
N PRO A 86 -11.41 14.44 -4.18
CA PRO A 86 -12.19 15.08 -3.13
C PRO A 86 -13.62 14.55 -3.17
N GLY A 87 -14.07 14.07 -2.00
CA GLY A 87 -15.39 13.46 -1.87
C GLY A 87 -16.52 14.43 -2.20
N LYS A 88 -17.65 13.88 -2.53
CA LYS A 88 -18.92 14.53 -2.94
C LYS A 88 -19.33 15.69 -2.04
N LEU A 89 -18.82 16.89 -2.25
CA LEU A 89 -19.36 18.15 -1.68
C LEU A 89 -20.57 18.60 -2.51
N PRO A 90 -21.77 18.75 -1.93
CA PRO A 90 -23.03 18.87 -2.69
C PRO A 90 -23.17 20.08 -3.62
N LEU A 91 -22.44 21.15 -3.41
CA LEU A 91 -22.62 22.43 -4.13
C LEU A 91 -21.47 22.88 -5.05
N LEU A 92 -20.29 22.26 -4.94
CA LEU A 92 -19.12 22.62 -5.77
C LEU A 92 -18.62 21.46 -6.62
N LYS A 93 -19.45 20.45 -6.78
CA LYS A 93 -19.12 19.07 -7.17
C LYS A 93 -18.51 18.88 -8.55
N GLN A 94 -18.95 19.61 -9.56
CA GLN A 94 -18.59 19.23 -10.94
C GLN A 94 -17.26 19.80 -11.43
N PHE A 95 -16.82 20.93 -10.86
CA PHE A 95 -15.59 21.60 -11.28
C PHE A 95 -14.39 21.26 -10.40
N ILE A 96 -14.56 21.18 -9.08
CA ILE A 96 -13.46 20.97 -8.13
C ILE A 96 -13.03 19.48 -8.10
N GLU A 97 -13.95 18.53 -8.25
CA GLU A 97 -13.66 17.08 -8.29
C GLU A 97 -12.69 16.71 -9.42
N LYS A 98 -12.73 17.45 -10.53
CA LYS A 98 -11.83 17.23 -11.67
C LYS A 98 -10.50 17.96 -11.55
N LEU A 99 -10.40 18.97 -10.68
CA LEU A 99 -9.25 19.86 -10.64
C LEU A 99 -8.27 19.56 -9.48
N VAL A 100 -8.73 18.93 -8.40
CA VAL A 100 -7.92 18.71 -7.20
C VAL A 100 -7.88 17.22 -6.84
N ALA A 101 -6.70 16.71 -6.60
CA ALA A 101 -6.47 15.39 -6.04
C ALA A 101 -5.66 15.49 -4.76
N TYR A 102 -5.78 14.49 -3.91
CA TYR A 102 -5.02 14.36 -2.69
C TYR A 102 -4.18 13.07 -2.74
N ASP A 103 -2.87 13.23 -2.76
CA ASP A 103 -1.93 12.12 -2.73
C ASP A 103 -1.51 11.83 -1.30
N PHE A 104 -1.52 10.58 -0.93
CA PHE A 104 -1.19 10.10 0.39
C PHE A 104 -0.20 8.94 0.33
N MET A 105 0.83 8.97 1.17
CA MET A 105 1.84 7.92 1.29
C MET A 105 2.12 7.62 2.75
N ILE A 106 2.09 6.34 3.11
CA ILE A 106 2.66 5.83 4.35
C ILE A 106 4.02 5.25 4.01
N LEU A 107 5.07 5.87 4.53
CA LEU A 107 6.44 5.36 4.44
C LEU A 107 6.70 4.37 5.56
N GLN A 108 7.29 3.24 5.23
CA GLN A 108 7.47 2.11 6.11
C GLN A 108 8.86 1.52 5.94
N LYS A 109 9.31 0.78 6.94
CA LYS A 109 10.41 -0.19 6.83
C LYS A 109 9.85 -1.59 6.90
N PHE A 110 10.49 -2.51 6.18
CA PHE A 110 10.24 -3.94 6.35
C PHE A 110 11.54 -4.67 6.70
N GLU A 111 11.40 -5.74 7.41
CA GLU A 111 12.49 -6.68 7.69
C GLU A 111 11.93 -8.09 7.81
N VAL A 112 12.80 -9.06 7.56
CA VAL A 112 12.52 -10.48 7.78
C VAL A 112 13.37 -10.96 8.95
N ARG A 113 12.71 -11.46 9.99
CA ARG A 113 13.35 -12.06 11.18
C ARG A 113 12.68 -13.40 11.47
N SER A 114 13.47 -14.46 11.65
CA SER A 114 12.94 -15.82 11.94
C SER A 114 11.81 -16.23 10.98
N GLU A 115 12.02 -16.05 9.68
CA GLU A 115 11.06 -16.36 8.61
C GLU A 115 9.70 -15.63 8.75
N GLN A 116 9.70 -14.44 9.36
CA GLN A 116 8.52 -13.60 9.49
C GLN A 116 8.80 -12.18 9.00
N TRP A 117 7.84 -11.61 8.28
CA TRP A 117 7.87 -10.22 7.83
C TRP A 117 7.33 -9.29 8.90
N PHE A 118 8.06 -8.25 9.20
CA PHE A 118 7.65 -7.17 10.09
C PHE A 118 7.61 -5.87 9.30
N ILE A 119 6.51 -5.13 9.47
CA ILE A 119 6.32 -3.84 8.82
C ILE A 119 6.18 -2.77 9.88
N GLN A 120 7.08 -1.79 9.86
CA GLN A 120 7.07 -0.64 10.76
C GLN A 120 6.74 0.64 9.98
N ASN A 121 5.76 1.39 10.43
CA ASN A 121 5.48 2.71 9.88
C ASN A 121 6.54 3.70 10.38
N ILE A 122 7.13 4.50 9.49
CA ILE A 122 8.18 5.47 9.82
C ILE A 122 7.87 6.90 9.38
N GLY A 123 6.85 7.09 8.54
CA GLY A 123 6.47 8.43 8.11
C GLY A 123 5.15 8.47 7.36
N ILE A 124 4.57 9.67 7.29
CA ILE A 124 3.41 9.96 6.46
C ILE A 124 3.78 11.15 5.60
N GLN A 125 3.47 11.07 4.32
CA GLN A 125 3.54 12.19 3.41
C GLN A 125 2.20 12.39 2.70
N GLN A 126 1.85 13.64 2.48
CA GLN A 126 0.60 14.01 1.86
C GLN A 126 0.78 15.27 1.02
N GLY A 127 -0.06 15.45 0.03
CA GLY A 127 -0.02 16.64 -0.81
C GLY A 127 -1.27 16.80 -1.65
N PHE A 128 -1.73 18.04 -1.74
CA PHE A 128 -2.73 18.41 -2.72
C PHE A 128 -2.07 18.56 -4.08
N ARG A 129 -2.75 18.10 -5.12
CA ARG A 129 -2.30 18.18 -6.51
C ARG A 129 -3.42 18.73 -7.37
N LEU A 130 -3.04 19.43 -8.42
CA LEU A 130 -3.97 19.65 -9.53
C LEU A 130 -4.14 18.31 -10.25
N ASN A 131 -5.38 17.87 -10.43
CA ASN A 131 -5.70 16.56 -11.00
C ASN A 131 -5.59 16.58 -12.56
N LEU A 132 -4.59 17.29 -13.08
CA LEU A 132 -4.35 17.41 -14.52
C LEU A 132 -3.67 16.17 -15.12
N SER A 133 -3.07 15.35 -14.28
CA SER A 133 -2.44 14.10 -14.71
C SER A 133 -2.53 13.03 -13.63
N PRO A 134 -2.73 11.76 -13.99
CA PRO A 134 -2.80 10.67 -13.03
C PRO A 134 -1.49 10.51 -12.25
N LEU A 135 -1.60 9.93 -11.05
CA LEU A 135 -0.45 9.41 -10.33
C LEU A 135 -0.06 8.09 -11.01
N SER A 136 0.91 8.15 -11.92
CA SER A 136 1.45 6.95 -12.56
C SER A 136 2.40 6.20 -11.61
N SER A 137 2.74 4.94 -11.95
CA SER A 137 3.72 4.14 -11.20
C SER A 137 5.09 4.82 -11.10
N GLU A 138 5.54 5.47 -12.16
CA GLU A 138 6.82 6.18 -12.22
C GLU A 138 6.82 7.41 -11.30
N LYS A 139 5.74 8.19 -11.31
CA LYS A 139 5.59 9.34 -10.39
C LYS A 139 5.50 8.90 -8.93
N ALA A 140 4.81 7.80 -8.67
CA ALA A 140 4.70 7.21 -7.34
C ALA A 140 6.08 6.73 -6.86
N GLN A 141 6.85 6.07 -7.71
CA GLN A 141 8.19 5.60 -7.41
C GLN A 141 9.15 6.78 -7.16
N ALA A 142 9.17 7.80 -8.01
CA ALA A 142 10.00 8.98 -7.82
C ALA A 142 9.68 9.73 -6.51
N TRP A 143 8.39 9.83 -6.15
CA TRP A 143 7.99 10.41 -4.88
C TRP A 143 8.45 9.57 -3.70
N PHE A 144 8.32 8.25 -3.77
CA PHE A 144 8.81 7.33 -2.75
C PHE A 144 10.34 7.43 -2.57
N GLU A 145 11.11 7.42 -3.66
CA GLU A 145 12.57 7.59 -3.63
C GLU A 145 12.97 8.90 -2.94
N SER A 146 12.33 10.02 -3.32
CA SER A 146 12.53 11.31 -2.65
C SER A 146 12.22 11.26 -1.15
N ALA A 147 11.17 10.53 -0.75
CA ALA A 147 10.81 10.37 0.65
C ALA A 147 11.86 9.56 1.42
N VAL A 148 12.37 8.47 0.82
CA VAL A 148 13.44 7.64 1.39
C VAL A 148 14.72 8.46 1.56
N GLN A 149 15.14 9.23 0.55
CA GLN A 149 16.33 10.09 0.65
C GLN A 149 16.20 11.13 1.78
N LYS A 150 15.03 11.75 1.92
CA LYS A 150 14.76 12.68 3.03
C LYS A 150 14.81 12.01 4.39
N GLN A 151 14.36 10.75 4.48
CA GLN A 151 14.41 9.98 5.72
C GLN A 151 15.85 9.61 6.08
N LEU A 152 16.64 9.17 5.10
CA LEU A 152 18.06 8.86 5.29
C LEU A 152 18.86 10.09 5.74
N ALA A 153 18.59 11.27 5.15
CA ALA A 153 19.24 12.52 5.52
C ALA A 153 18.91 13.00 6.95
N LYS A 154 17.74 12.61 7.50
CA LYS A 154 17.34 12.95 8.89
C LYS A 154 18.01 12.05 9.94
N GLY A 155 18.63 10.95 9.53
CA GLY A 155 19.13 9.92 10.43
C GLY A 155 18.01 9.08 11.06
N GLU A 156 18.37 7.92 11.59
CA GLU A 156 17.39 6.96 12.14
C GLU A 156 16.72 7.44 13.44
N ALA A 157 17.30 8.41 14.13
CA ALA A 157 16.82 8.89 15.43
C ALA A 157 15.48 9.66 15.37
N ASN A 158 15.07 10.17 14.20
CA ASN A 158 13.86 10.99 14.03
C ASN A 158 12.77 10.26 13.22
N THR A 159 12.33 9.11 13.73
CA THR A 159 11.23 8.32 13.12
C THR A 159 9.84 8.70 13.63
N THR A 160 9.71 9.74 14.46
CA THR A 160 8.39 10.21 14.92
C THR A 160 7.71 10.96 13.76
N PRO A 161 6.54 10.49 13.30
CA PRO A 161 5.81 11.17 12.25
C PRO A 161 5.36 12.55 12.71
N ASP A 162 5.48 13.51 11.82
CA ASP A 162 4.90 14.84 12.03
C ASP A 162 3.38 14.78 11.81
N PHE A 163 2.64 14.50 12.87
CA PHE A 163 1.17 14.50 12.88
C PHE A 163 0.57 15.91 12.97
N GLN A 164 1.38 16.96 13.14
CA GLN A 164 0.90 18.33 13.33
C GLN A 164 0.17 18.88 12.09
N LYS A 165 0.43 18.29 10.91
CA LYS A 165 -0.23 18.66 9.66
C LYS A 165 -1.55 17.92 9.41
N LEU A 166 -1.95 17.02 10.30
CA LEU A 166 -3.22 16.29 10.22
C LEU A 166 -4.25 16.94 11.15
N ASP A 167 -5.53 16.86 10.77
CA ASP A 167 -6.60 17.21 11.71
C ASP A 167 -6.56 16.29 12.94
N ARG A 168 -7.04 16.77 14.07
CA ARG A 168 -6.92 16.11 15.38
C ARG A 168 -7.53 14.69 15.41
N SER A 169 -8.61 14.46 14.66
CA SER A 169 -9.30 13.16 14.61
C SER A 169 -8.49 12.15 13.78
N THR A 170 -7.95 12.59 12.68
CA THR A 170 -7.09 11.82 11.78
C THR A 170 -5.76 11.52 12.47
N ALA A 171 -5.12 12.51 13.13
CA ALA A 171 -3.90 12.32 13.89
C ALA A 171 -4.04 11.22 14.96
N LYS A 172 -5.14 11.25 15.75
CA LYS A 172 -5.38 10.23 16.80
C LYS A 172 -5.61 8.82 16.24
N LYS A 173 -6.24 8.68 15.06
CA LYS A 173 -6.38 7.39 14.37
C LYS A 173 -5.02 6.87 13.91
N TYR A 174 -4.19 7.76 13.36
CA TYR A 174 -2.86 7.40 12.87
C TYR A 174 -1.88 7.05 13.97
N GLU A 175 -1.93 7.74 15.11
CA GLU A 175 -1.07 7.43 16.24
C GLU A 175 -1.20 5.96 16.67
N LYS A 176 -2.43 5.44 16.76
CA LYS A 176 -2.69 4.01 17.04
C LYS A 176 -2.18 3.07 15.94
N ILE A 177 -2.30 3.49 14.67
CA ILE A 177 -1.85 2.70 13.51
C ILE A 177 -0.33 2.69 13.47
N PHE A 178 0.29 3.81 13.81
CA PHE A 178 1.72 4.02 13.70
C PHE A 178 2.53 3.23 14.72
N GLN A 179 2.01 3.07 15.94
CA GLN A 179 2.68 2.35 17.02
C GLN A 179 2.65 0.82 16.84
N ALA A 180 1.83 0.28 15.96
CA ALA A 180 1.69 -1.16 15.77
C ALA A 180 2.62 -1.67 14.67
N THR A 181 3.55 -2.54 15.02
CA THR A 181 4.31 -3.33 14.05
C THR A 181 3.42 -4.44 13.53
N ALA A 182 3.05 -4.36 12.25
CA ALA A 182 2.24 -5.39 11.62
C ALA A 182 3.11 -6.58 11.22
N GLN A 183 2.65 -7.78 11.52
CA GLN A 183 3.17 -9.02 10.93
C GLN A 183 2.51 -9.23 9.59
N LEU A 184 3.31 -9.57 8.59
CA LEU A 184 2.86 -9.85 7.24
C LEU A 184 3.33 -11.25 6.85
N GLN A 185 2.47 -11.98 6.17
CA GLN A 185 2.76 -13.29 5.61
C GLN A 185 2.34 -13.29 4.14
N HIS A 186 3.25 -13.57 3.23
CA HIS A 186 2.88 -13.89 1.87
C HIS A 186 2.36 -15.34 1.86
N LEU A 187 1.05 -15.49 1.76
CA LEU A 187 0.43 -16.80 1.54
C LEU A 187 0.81 -17.35 0.17
N TYR A 188 0.98 -16.46 -0.79
CA TYR A 188 1.50 -16.77 -2.11
C TYR A 188 2.26 -15.57 -2.66
N ILE A 189 3.37 -15.81 -3.31
CA ILE A 189 4.11 -14.80 -4.06
C ILE A 189 4.82 -15.44 -5.25
N ASP A 190 4.70 -14.79 -6.41
CA ASP A 190 5.50 -15.05 -7.59
C ASP A 190 5.95 -13.72 -8.23
N ARG A 191 6.41 -13.77 -9.46
CA ARG A 191 6.88 -12.59 -10.20
C ARG A 191 5.82 -11.50 -10.35
N ASP A 192 4.56 -11.88 -10.55
CA ASP A 192 3.49 -11.00 -11.04
C ASP A 192 2.33 -10.85 -10.06
N PHE A 193 2.21 -11.78 -9.12
CA PHE A 193 1.07 -11.88 -8.21
C PHE A 193 1.53 -12.12 -6.78
N ARG A 194 0.81 -11.54 -5.82
CA ARG A 194 0.96 -11.86 -4.40
C ARG A 194 -0.35 -11.79 -3.64
N LEU A 195 -0.52 -12.76 -2.76
CA LEU A 195 -1.58 -12.83 -1.76
C LEU A 195 -0.95 -12.68 -0.38
N VAL A 196 -1.36 -11.64 0.33
CA VAL A 196 -0.76 -11.24 1.61
C VAL A 196 -1.79 -11.31 2.71
N LYS A 197 -1.42 -11.96 3.82
CA LYS A 197 -2.12 -11.90 5.10
C LYS A 197 -1.39 -10.92 6.02
N THR A 198 -2.10 -9.98 6.61
CA THR A 198 -1.54 -9.00 7.54
C THR A 198 -2.29 -9.05 8.87
N GLN A 199 -1.55 -9.06 9.98
CA GLN A 199 -2.12 -9.05 11.32
C GLN A 199 -1.29 -8.12 12.23
N ARG A 200 -1.96 -7.19 12.92
CA ARG A 200 -1.29 -6.22 13.82
C ARG A 200 -1.21 -6.70 15.27
N ALA A 201 -2.19 -7.46 15.70
CA ALA A 201 -2.23 -8.04 17.04
C ALA A 201 -2.90 -9.41 16.99
N ALA A 202 -2.49 -10.32 17.85
CA ALA A 202 -2.97 -11.71 17.86
C ALA A 202 -4.51 -11.83 17.99
N LYS A 203 -5.16 -10.89 18.69
CA LYS A 203 -6.61 -10.85 18.85
C LYS A 203 -7.37 -10.15 17.71
N GLN A 204 -6.66 -9.49 16.78
CA GLN A 204 -7.30 -8.83 15.66
C GLN A 204 -7.56 -9.83 14.52
N ARG A 205 -8.69 -9.64 13.85
CA ARG A 205 -8.99 -10.36 12.62
C ARG A 205 -7.88 -10.10 11.59
N PRO A 206 -7.33 -11.13 10.95
CA PRO A 206 -6.39 -10.95 9.86
C PRO A 206 -7.05 -10.22 8.69
N SER A 207 -6.25 -9.47 7.97
CA SER A 207 -6.65 -8.80 6.73
C SER A 207 -5.88 -9.41 5.57
N TYR A 208 -6.50 -9.43 4.40
CA TYR A 208 -5.90 -9.99 3.19
C TYR A 208 -5.78 -8.91 2.12
N THR A 209 -4.73 -8.99 1.33
CA THR A 209 -4.51 -8.12 0.17
C THR A 209 -4.06 -8.97 -1.01
N ILE A 210 -4.71 -8.76 -2.14
CA ILE A 210 -4.29 -9.27 -3.44
C ILE A 210 -3.65 -8.11 -4.19
N ALA A 211 -2.44 -8.31 -4.69
CA ALA A 211 -1.75 -7.31 -5.49
C ALA A 211 -1.09 -7.94 -6.72
N VAL A 212 -1.02 -7.18 -7.79
CA VAL A 212 -0.37 -7.54 -9.03
C VAL A 212 0.81 -6.61 -9.30
N ARG A 213 1.88 -7.14 -9.87
CA ARG A 213 3.06 -6.36 -10.21
C ARG A 213 2.72 -5.40 -11.35
N LYS A 214 3.17 -4.16 -11.23
CA LYS A 214 3.20 -3.23 -12.37
C LYS A 214 4.47 -3.48 -13.18
N ALA A 215 4.32 -3.64 -14.49
CA ALA A 215 5.46 -3.70 -15.38
C ALA A 215 6.33 -2.45 -15.18
N SER A 216 7.63 -2.64 -14.95
CA SER A 216 8.57 -1.53 -15.03
C SER A 216 8.58 -1.07 -16.46
N THR A 217 8.18 0.16 -16.72
CA THR A 217 8.41 0.81 -18.02
C THR A 217 9.90 1.18 -18.06
N ASN A 218 10.77 0.18 -18.10
CA ASN A 218 12.15 0.41 -18.49
C ASN A 218 12.07 0.84 -19.95
N LEU A 219 12.29 2.13 -20.19
CA LEU A 219 12.70 2.62 -21.47
C LEU A 219 13.82 1.69 -21.95
N ILE A 220 13.53 0.90 -22.96
CA ILE A 220 14.55 0.31 -23.83
C ILE A 220 15.18 1.52 -24.52
N THR A 221 16.11 2.18 -23.83
CA THR A 221 17.02 3.11 -24.47
C THR A 221 17.88 2.28 -25.39
N GLY A 222 17.64 2.48 -26.69
CA GLY A 222 18.17 1.75 -27.78
C GLY A 222 19.65 1.47 -27.68
N ILE A 223 19.97 0.22 -27.89
CA ILE A 223 21.22 -0.17 -28.52
C ILE A 223 20.93 0.05 -30.03
N SER A 224 21.26 1.24 -30.51
CA SER A 224 21.51 1.46 -31.93
C SER A 224 22.94 0.99 -32.17
N ASN A 225 23.05 -0.06 -32.97
CA ASN A 225 24.30 -0.47 -33.62
C ASN A 225 24.89 0.65 -34.47
#